data_dd7b7f842d7d18074b83874e8120fe06
#
_entry.id   dd7b7f842d7d18074b83874e8120fe06
#
_cell.length_a   1.000
_cell.length_b   1.000
_cell.length_c   1.000
_cell.angle_alpha   90.00
_cell.angle_beta   90.00
_cell.angle_gamma   90.00
#
_symmetry.space_group_name_H-M   'P 1'
#
loop_
_entity.id
_entity.type
_entity.pdbx_description
1 polymer ?
#
loop_
_entity_poly.entity_id
_entity_poly.type
_entity_poly.pdbx_seq_one_letter_code
_entity_poly.pdbx_strand_id
1 'polypeptide(L)'
;MTYDCKTNQLLTLKDCLRGKYGDLLNSMGIGEFNKDSTSIEVGKKSFTYYSDQKLKNKIVVNYEQNKDYIKLANKNIPSNAPLDIKAPKLMKVDPKKKMVAITLDDGPHKTLTERAMAAFEKYNGRATFFELGRNMEIYPNIVKEVYERGHELASHTYSHAQLTKLDPVTLDAEISRTQEACFKASGTEPTLIRPPYGAKNDNVKNAFHSYGLNMILWDGDTEDWRYSKKPDGAQTVCNNIIADAKAKSGDGNIILIHDIHENSIAGLEMALDQLSKEGYQFVTVSDLIKYKGHSEYR
;
A
#
# COMPACT_ATOMS: atom_id res chain seq x y z
N MET A 1 -20.58 -13.14 11.27
CA MET A 1 -19.21 -13.04 10.69
C MET A 1 -19.30 -13.39 9.22
N THR A 2 -18.77 -12.54 8.36
CA THR A 2 -18.81 -12.74 6.90
C THR A 2 -17.40 -12.95 6.39
N TYR A 3 -17.19 -14.00 5.62
CA TYR A 3 -15.90 -14.35 5.04
C TYR A 3 -15.89 -14.08 3.55
N ASP A 4 -14.77 -13.65 3.02
CA ASP A 4 -14.51 -13.67 1.59
C ASP A 4 -14.39 -15.13 1.13
N CYS A 5 -15.29 -15.57 0.24
CA CYS A 5 -15.33 -16.96 -0.25
C CYS A 5 -14.09 -17.34 -1.06
N LYS A 6 -13.32 -16.38 -1.57
CA LYS A 6 -12.11 -16.64 -2.36
C LYS A 6 -10.86 -16.77 -1.48
N THR A 7 -10.75 -15.94 -0.45
CA THR A 7 -9.57 -15.86 0.41
C THR A 7 -9.74 -16.56 1.75
N ASN A 8 -10.97 -16.94 2.10
CA ASN A 8 -11.35 -17.46 3.42
C ASN A 8 -10.96 -16.54 4.58
N GLN A 9 -10.86 -15.23 4.31
CA GLN A 9 -10.56 -14.21 5.30
C GLN A 9 -11.83 -13.57 5.84
N LEU A 10 -11.80 -13.17 7.10
CA LEU A 10 -12.89 -12.43 7.73
C LEU A 10 -12.95 -11.01 7.15
N LEU A 11 -14.08 -10.64 6.54
CA LEU A 11 -14.27 -9.31 5.98
C LEU A 11 -14.45 -8.27 7.09
N THR A 12 -13.74 -7.16 6.95
CA THR A 12 -13.93 -5.94 7.74
C THR A 12 -14.79 -4.93 6.96
N LEU A 13 -15.25 -3.89 7.63
CA LEU A 13 -15.97 -2.81 6.95
C LEU A 13 -15.09 -2.11 5.90
N LYS A 14 -13.80 -1.99 6.17
CA LYS A 14 -12.80 -1.47 5.23
C LYS A 14 -12.74 -2.28 3.93
N ASP A 15 -12.92 -3.60 4.00
CA ASP A 15 -12.92 -4.47 2.82
C ASP A 15 -14.16 -4.25 1.93
N CYS A 16 -15.22 -3.66 2.49
CA CYS A 16 -16.49 -3.40 1.81
C CYS A 16 -16.55 -2.00 1.18
N LEU A 17 -15.69 -1.07 1.59
CA LEU A 17 -15.70 0.33 1.17
C LEU A 17 -14.49 0.68 0.31
N ARG A 18 -14.62 1.72 -0.50
CA ARG A 18 -13.55 2.26 -1.35
C ARG A 18 -13.60 3.78 -1.43
N GLY A 19 -12.50 4.38 -1.90
CA GLY A 19 -12.42 5.81 -2.13
C GLY A 19 -12.64 6.62 -0.87
N LYS A 20 -13.25 7.78 -1.00
CA LYS A 20 -13.51 8.72 0.09
C LYS A 20 -14.77 8.35 0.90
N TYR A 21 -14.77 7.19 1.50
CA TYR A 21 -15.94 6.67 2.24
C TYR A 21 -16.18 7.32 3.60
N GLY A 22 -15.25 8.12 4.10
CA GLY A 22 -15.42 8.86 5.36
C GLY A 22 -16.65 9.79 5.32
N ASP A 23 -16.93 10.44 4.18
CA ASP A 23 -18.09 11.29 4.01
C ASP A 23 -19.41 10.49 4.07
N LEU A 24 -19.42 9.28 3.48
CA LEU A 24 -20.56 8.37 3.57
C LEU A 24 -20.84 8.00 5.03
N LEU A 25 -19.82 7.62 5.78
CA LEU A 25 -19.95 7.21 7.18
C LEU A 25 -20.46 8.37 8.04
N ASN A 26 -19.92 9.57 7.85
CA ASN A 26 -20.38 10.78 8.53
C ASN A 26 -21.86 11.09 8.23
N SER A 27 -22.28 10.97 6.96
CA SER A 27 -23.68 11.17 6.56
C SER A 27 -24.65 10.17 7.19
N MET A 28 -24.15 9.02 7.62
CA MET A 28 -24.89 7.96 8.30
C MET A 28 -24.84 8.08 9.83
N GLY A 29 -24.21 9.12 10.38
CA GLY A 29 -24.07 9.32 11.82
C GLY A 29 -23.08 8.35 12.49
N ILE A 30 -22.17 7.74 11.72
CA ILE A 30 -21.09 6.89 12.23
C ILE A 30 -19.91 7.80 12.56
N GLY A 31 -19.83 8.29 13.80
CA GLY A 31 -18.80 9.22 14.24
C GLY A 31 -17.42 8.58 14.37
N GLU A 32 -17.16 7.89 15.46
CA GLU A 32 -15.94 7.08 15.58
C GLU A 32 -16.16 5.69 14.97
N PHE A 33 -15.42 5.43 13.91
CA PHE A 33 -15.56 4.25 13.09
C PHE A 33 -14.38 3.31 13.30
N ASN A 34 -14.66 2.09 13.76
CA ASN A 34 -13.66 1.04 13.77
C ASN A 34 -13.62 0.34 12.41
N LYS A 35 -12.70 0.75 11.56
CA LYS A 35 -12.48 0.22 10.21
C LYS A 35 -12.14 -1.28 10.17
N ASP A 36 -11.64 -1.82 11.28
CA ASP A 36 -11.28 -3.23 11.43
C ASP A 36 -12.42 -4.06 12.02
N SER A 37 -13.63 -3.45 12.16
CA SER A 37 -14.80 -4.15 12.64
C SER A 37 -15.20 -5.28 11.70
N THR A 38 -15.35 -6.47 12.27
CA THR A 38 -15.86 -7.67 11.59
C THR A 38 -17.37 -7.86 11.77
N SER A 39 -18.04 -6.92 12.44
CA SER A 39 -19.46 -6.96 12.69
C SER A 39 -20.25 -6.45 11.47
N ILE A 40 -20.08 -7.13 10.34
CA ILE A 40 -20.79 -6.85 9.09
C ILE A 40 -21.46 -8.10 8.53
N GLU A 41 -22.58 -7.90 7.84
CA GLU A 41 -23.25 -8.93 7.05
C GLU A 41 -23.38 -8.45 5.61
N VAL A 42 -22.90 -9.23 4.67
CA VAL A 42 -22.91 -8.89 3.23
C VAL A 42 -24.03 -9.63 2.55
N GLY A 43 -25.01 -8.88 2.01
CA GLY A 43 -26.14 -9.38 1.23
C GLY A 43 -25.96 -9.17 -0.27
N LYS A 44 -26.99 -9.53 -1.05
CA LYS A 44 -26.97 -9.38 -2.52
C LYS A 44 -27.09 -7.93 -2.99
N LYS A 45 -27.77 -7.06 -2.24
CA LYS A 45 -28.07 -5.66 -2.60
C LYS A 45 -27.55 -4.63 -1.61
N SER A 46 -27.10 -5.07 -0.44
CA SER A 46 -26.65 -4.21 0.65
C SER A 46 -25.68 -4.96 1.55
N PHE A 47 -24.91 -4.22 2.34
CA PHE A 47 -24.31 -4.78 3.53
C PHE A 47 -24.89 -4.13 4.79
N THR A 48 -24.83 -4.84 5.92
CA THR A 48 -25.27 -4.35 7.22
C THR A 48 -24.05 -4.20 8.12
N TYR A 49 -23.85 -3.02 8.66
CA TYR A 49 -22.85 -2.74 9.68
C TYR A 49 -23.52 -2.68 11.05
N TYR A 50 -22.93 -3.32 12.04
CA TYR A 50 -23.37 -3.29 13.42
C TYR A 50 -22.40 -2.44 14.25
N SER A 51 -22.88 -1.33 14.79
CA SER A 51 -22.05 -0.37 15.53
C SER A 51 -21.66 -0.81 16.93
N ASP A 52 -22.30 -1.86 17.44
CA ASP A 52 -21.99 -2.45 18.74
C ASP A 52 -21.84 -3.97 18.68
N GLN A 53 -21.08 -4.53 19.63
CA GLN A 53 -20.84 -5.97 19.72
C GLN A 53 -22.10 -6.78 20.05
N LYS A 54 -23.17 -6.13 20.51
CA LYS A 54 -24.45 -6.77 20.84
C LYS A 54 -25.38 -6.84 19.65
N LEU A 55 -24.97 -6.37 18.49
CA LEU A 55 -25.70 -6.38 17.21
C LEU A 55 -27.08 -5.68 17.29
N LYS A 56 -27.23 -4.72 18.19
CA LYS A 56 -28.50 -4.01 18.39
C LYS A 56 -28.68 -2.83 17.45
N ASN A 57 -27.61 -2.07 17.22
CA ASN A 57 -27.63 -0.92 16.34
C ASN A 57 -27.06 -1.32 14.99
N LYS A 58 -27.91 -1.37 13.97
CA LYS A 58 -27.54 -1.75 12.62
C LYS A 58 -27.71 -0.61 11.63
N ILE A 59 -26.80 -0.48 10.70
CA ILE A 59 -26.88 0.43 9.57
C ILE A 59 -26.84 -0.41 8.30
N VAL A 60 -27.84 -0.26 7.45
CA VAL A 60 -27.94 -0.98 6.17
C VAL A 60 -27.51 -0.05 5.05
N VAL A 61 -26.46 -0.43 4.34
CA VAL A 61 -25.90 0.33 3.22
C VAL A 61 -26.29 -0.33 1.90
N ASN A 62 -27.14 0.34 1.14
CA ASN A 62 -27.59 -0.16 -0.17
C ASN A 62 -26.52 0.08 -1.24
N TYR A 63 -26.20 -0.94 -2.04
CA TYR A 63 -25.15 -0.87 -3.06
C TYR A 63 -25.46 0.12 -4.18
N GLU A 64 -26.69 0.14 -4.68
CA GLU A 64 -27.07 1.02 -5.79
C GLU A 64 -27.05 2.51 -5.41
N GLN A 65 -27.44 2.82 -4.17
CA GLN A 65 -27.47 4.20 -3.67
C GLN A 65 -26.08 4.73 -3.30
N ASN A 66 -25.14 3.83 -3.02
CA ASN A 66 -23.80 4.17 -2.52
C ASN A 66 -22.67 3.54 -3.34
N LYS A 67 -22.92 3.27 -4.62
CA LYS A 67 -21.99 2.56 -5.52
C LYS A 67 -20.60 3.18 -5.60
N ASP A 68 -20.50 4.50 -5.44
CA ASP A 68 -19.23 5.22 -5.53
C ASP A 68 -18.31 4.96 -4.32
N TYR A 69 -18.87 4.48 -3.21
CA TYR A 69 -18.16 4.20 -1.96
C TYR A 69 -18.05 2.71 -1.62
N ILE A 70 -18.67 1.82 -2.40
CA ILE A 70 -18.77 0.40 -2.01
C ILE A 70 -18.09 -0.50 -3.03
N LYS A 71 -17.01 -1.16 -2.62
CA LYS A 71 -16.27 -2.12 -3.46
C LYS A 71 -17.16 -3.26 -3.98
N LEU A 72 -18.12 -3.70 -3.17
CA LEU A 72 -19.02 -4.81 -3.50
C LEU A 72 -20.14 -4.44 -4.48
N ALA A 73 -20.45 -3.14 -4.64
CA ALA A 73 -21.48 -2.67 -5.56
C ALA A 73 -21.06 -2.76 -7.03
N ASN A 74 -19.77 -2.66 -7.30
CA ASN A 74 -19.23 -2.69 -8.65
C ASN A 74 -19.04 -4.11 -9.17
N LYS A 75 -20.10 -4.90 -9.21
CA LYS A 75 -20.11 -6.12 -10.05
C LYS A 75 -20.10 -5.81 -11.56
N ASN A 76 -20.40 -4.58 -11.95
CA ASN A 76 -20.06 -4.02 -13.25
C ASN A 76 -18.69 -3.35 -13.19
N ILE A 77 -17.66 -4.11 -12.89
CA ILE A 77 -16.30 -3.79 -13.30
C ILE A 77 -16.41 -3.52 -14.81
N PRO A 78 -15.99 -2.35 -15.33
CA PRO A 78 -15.98 -2.13 -16.76
C PRO A 78 -15.37 -3.35 -17.42
N SER A 79 -15.88 -3.73 -18.59
CA SER A 79 -15.42 -4.91 -19.34
C SER A 79 -13.91 -4.93 -19.65
N ASN A 80 -13.19 -3.90 -19.24
CA ASN A 80 -11.74 -3.71 -19.36
C ASN A 80 -10.96 -3.90 -18.05
N ALA A 81 -11.59 -4.26 -16.92
CA ALA A 81 -10.83 -4.74 -15.78
C ALA A 81 -10.19 -6.08 -16.15
N PRO A 82 -8.92 -6.33 -15.82
CA PRO A 82 -8.29 -7.61 -16.10
C PRO A 82 -9.09 -8.69 -15.37
N LEU A 83 -9.88 -9.45 -16.14
CA LEU A 83 -10.82 -10.48 -15.65
C LEU A 83 -10.13 -11.68 -15.00
N ASP A 84 -8.79 -11.69 -14.93
CA ASP A 84 -7.98 -12.79 -14.41
C ASP A 84 -6.94 -12.30 -13.41
N ILE A 85 -7.41 -11.66 -12.32
CA ILE A 85 -6.55 -11.30 -11.18
C ILE A 85 -6.49 -12.49 -10.24
N LYS A 86 -5.30 -13.04 -10.05
CA LYS A 86 -5.05 -14.14 -9.12
C LYS A 86 -4.95 -13.62 -7.68
N ALA A 87 -5.33 -14.47 -6.73
CA ALA A 87 -5.10 -14.16 -5.32
C ALA A 87 -3.60 -13.94 -5.04
N PRO A 88 -3.23 -12.99 -4.19
CA PRO A 88 -1.83 -12.69 -3.92
C PRO A 88 -1.12 -13.87 -3.26
N LYS A 89 0.13 -14.10 -3.65
CA LYS A 89 0.98 -15.11 -3.05
C LYS A 89 1.50 -14.63 -1.69
N LEU A 90 0.78 -14.97 -0.63
CA LEU A 90 1.15 -14.55 0.73
C LEU A 90 2.49 -15.14 1.17
N MET A 91 3.28 -14.32 1.86
CA MET A 91 4.51 -14.74 2.50
C MET A 91 4.24 -15.23 3.93
N LYS A 92 4.96 -16.26 4.35
CA LYS A 92 4.97 -16.69 5.76
C LYS A 92 6.05 -15.91 6.52
N VAL A 93 5.64 -15.02 7.40
CA VAL A 93 6.53 -14.23 8.24
C VAL A 93 6.82 -14.95 9.56
N ASP A 94 8.08 -15.01 9.97
CA ASP A 94 8.50 -15.51 11.28
C ASP A 94 8.77 -14.31 12.21
N PRO A 95 7.91 -14.04 13.22
CA PRO A 95 8.03 -12.86 14.06
C PRO A 95 9.28 -12.84 14.96
N LYS A 96 9.99 -13.96 15.08
CA LYS A 96 11.22 -14.08 15.87
C LYS A 96 12.49 -13.63 15.14
N LYS A 97 12.42 -13.52 13.80
CA LYS A 97 13.55 -13.07 12.99
C LYS A 97 13.61 -11.55 12.94
N LYS A 98 14.79 -11.03 12.63
CA LYS A 98 14.94 -9.61 12.26
C LYS A 98 14.14 -9.31 11.00
N MET A 99 13.50 -8.15 10.95
CA MET A 99 12.70 -7.71 9.81
C MET A 99 13.17 -6.35 9.32
N VAL A 100 13.06 -6.15 8.03
CA VAL A 100 13.23 -4.85 7.37
C VAL A 100 12.20 -4.72 6.26
N ALA A 101 11.54 -3.57 6.17
CA ALA A 101 10.69 -3.21 5.05
C ALA A 101 11.45 -2.25 4.13
N ILE A 102 11.98 -2.77 3.03
CA ILE A 102 12.57 -1.93 1.98
C ILE A 102 11.44 -1.58 1.03
N THR A 103 11.22 -0.27 0.85
CA THR A 103 10.10 0.29 0.09
C THR A 103 10.61 1.01 -1.15
N LEU A 104 9.82 0.95 -2.21
CA LEU A 104 10.19 1.49 -3.52
C LEU A 104 9.19 2.55 -3.93
N ASP A 105 9.69 3.75 -4.27
CA ASP A 105 8.87 4.89 -4.66
C ASP A 105 9.01 5.19 -6.17
N ASP A 106 8.06 5.94 -6.71
CA ASP A 106 8.02 6.49 -8.07
C ASP A 106 7.71 5.52 -9.22
N GLY A 107 7.62 4.21 -8.97
CA GLY A 107 7.23 3.24 -9.97
C GLY A 107 5.74 3.31 -10.38
N PRO A 108 5.25 2.30 -11.11
CA PRO A 108 6.03 1.22 -11.69
C PRO A 108 6.92 1.68 -12.85
N HIS A 109 8.09 1.07 -12.95
CA HIS A 109 9.00 1.23 -14.09
C HIS A 109 8.93 -0.01 -14.98
N LYS A 110 9.03 0.18 -16.30
CA LYS A 110 8.83 -0.86 -17.33
C LYS A 110 9.59 -2.18 -17.08
N THR A 111 10.79 -2.12 -16.50
CA THR A 111 11.67 -3.28 -16.31
C THR A 111 12.23 -3.38 -14.89
N LEU A 112 12.46 -2.26 -14.21
CA LEU A 112 13.14 -2.25 -12.92
C LEU A 112 12.24 -2.72 -11.79
N THR A 113 10.93 -2.41 -11.83
CA THR A 113 9.96 -2.91 -10.86
C THR A 113 9.88 -4.44 -10.86
N GLU A 114 9.87 -5.07 -12.04
CA GLU A 114 9.89 -6.54 -12.15
C GLU A 114 11.18 -7.13 -11.59
N ARG A 115 12.33 -6.51 -11.91
CA ARG A 115 13.63 -6.93 -11.39
C ARG A 115 13.71 -6.78 -9.86
N ALA A 116 13.15 -5.70 -9.31
CA ALA A 116 13.04 -5.52 -7.85
C ALA A 116 12.22 -6.64 -7.21
N MET A 117 11.02 -6.94 -7.74
CA MET A 117 10.20 -8.05 -7.24
C MET A 117 10.98 -9.37 -7.23
N ALA A 118 11.66 -9.71 -8.34
CA ALA A 118 12.43 -10.94 -8.45
C ALA A 118 13.58 -10.99 -7.43
N ALA A 119 14.24 -9.86 -7.15
CA ALA A 119 15.30 -9.76 -6.15
C ALA A 119 14.80 -10.13 -4.74
N PHE A 120 13.65 -9.62 -4.30
CA PHE A 120 13.04 -9.98 -3.02
C PHE A 120 12.63 -11.45 -2.97
N GLU A 121 11.98 -11.95 -4.02
CA GLU A 121 11.47 -13.31 -4.09
C GLU A 121 12.55 -14.38 -4.00
N LYS A 122 13.76 -14.10 -4.49
CA LYS A 122 14.93 -14.97 -4.34
C LYS A 122 15.20 -15.35 -2.88
N TYR A 123 14.83 -14.47 -1.95
CA TYR A 123 14.99 -14.67 -0.50
C TYR A 123 13.64 -14.92 0.20
N ASN A 124 12.59 -15.32 -0.54
CA ASN A 124 11.22 -15.45 -0.04
C ASN A 124 10.70 -14.15 0.60
N GLY A 125 11.23 -13.00 0.20
CA GLY A 125 10.86 -11.69 0.69
C GLY A 125 9.74 -11.03 -0.10
N ARG A 126 9.21 -9.95 0.46
CA ARG A 126 8.25 -9.05 -0.19
C ARG A 126 8.62 -7.60 0.13
N ALA A 127 8.14 -6.70 -0.71
CA ALA A 127 8.35 -5.27 -0.56
C ALA A 127 7.02 -4.53 -0.65
N THR A 128 7.02 -3.25 -0.27
CA THR A 128 5.93 -2.32 -0.50
C THR A 128 6.35 -1.33 -1.60
N PHE A 129 5.53 -1.24 -2.63
CA PHE A 129 5.73 -0.35 -3.78
C PHE A 129 4.78 0.83 -3.65
N PHE A 130 5.33 2.03 -3.41
CA PHE A 130 4.61 3.29 -3.41
C PHE A 130 4.60 3.86 -4.83
N GLU A 131 3.59 3.49 -5.56
CA GLU A 131 3.49 3.71 -7.00
C GLU A 131 2.79 5.02 -7.33
N LEU A 132 3.23 5.70 -8.40
CA LEU A 132 2.54 6.87 -8.96
C LEU A 132 1.33 6.45 -9.80
N GLY A 133 0.17 7.06 -9.56
CA GLY A 133 -1.06 6.73 -10.29
C GLY A 133 -0.92 6.86 -11.81
N ARG A 134 -0.23 7.90 -12.29
CA ARG A 134 0.06 8.07 -13.73
C ARG A 134 0.87 6.91 -14.33
N ASN A 135 1.81 6.37 -13.56
CA ASN A 135 2.63 5.23 -14.01
C ASN A 135 1.84 3.92 -13.92
N MET A 136 0.94 3.77 -12.95
CA MET A 136 0.00 2.66 -12.88
C MET A 136 -0.89 2.58 -14.13
N GLU A 137 -1.36 3.73 -14.64
CA GLU A 137 -2.13 3.79 -15.89
C GLU A 137 -1.31 3.39 -17.13
N ILE A 138 0.00 3.69 -17.14
CA ILE A 138 0.90 3.33 -18.24
C ILE A 138 1.27 1.84 -18.20
N TYR A 139 1.48 1.29 -17.00
CA TYR A 139 1.97 -0.07 -16.80
C TYR A 139 1.02 -0.93 -15.93
N PRO A 140 -0.28 -1.05 -16.27
CA PRO A 140 -1.26 -1.74 -15.44
C PRO A 140 -0.92 -3.23 -15.23
N ASN A 141 -0.26 -3.87 -16.18
CA ASN A 141 0.17 -5.25 -16.04
C ASN A 141 1.22 -5.43 -14.93
N ILE A 142 2.14 -4.45 -14.77
CA ILE A 142 3.16 -4.49 -13.71
C ILE A 142 2.48 -4.31 -12.35
N VAL A 143 1.53 -3.37 -12.23
CA VAL A 143 0.72 -3.19 -11.01
C VAL A 143 -0.01 -4.48 -10.63
N LYS A 144 -0.62 -5.15 -11.60
CA LYS A 144 -1.25 -6.47 -11.41
C LYS A 144 -0.26 -7.50 -10.89
N GLU A 145 0.95 -7.56 -11.47
CA GLU A 145 2.00 -8.49 -11.05
C GLU A 145 2.49 -8.22 -9.64
N VAL A 146 2.71 -6.95 -9.25
CA VAL A 146 3.07 -6.57 -7.88
C VAL A 146 2.08 -7.18 -6.90
N TYR A 147 0.78 -7.04 -7.16
CA TYR A 147 -0.27 -7.62 -6.33
C TYR A 147 -0.27 -9.15 -6.33
N GLU A 148 -0.31 -9.78 -7.49
CA GLU A 148 -0.43 -11.25 -7.62
C GLU A 148 0.78 -12.00 -7.06
N ARG A 149 1.97 -11.41 -7.17
CA ARG A 149 3.21 -11.94 -6.60
C ARG A 149 3.31 -11.72 -5.09
N GLY A 150 2.31 -11.02 -4.49
CA GLY A 150 2.16 -10.84 -3.05
C GLY A 150 3.00 -9.72 -2.45
N HIS A 151 3.52 -8.82 -3.28
CA HIS A 151 4.05 -7.54 -2.82
C HIS A 151 2.90 -6.59 -2.47
N GLU A 152 3.18 -5.57 -1.68
CA GLU A 152 2.19 -4.60 -1.24
C GLU A 152 2.17 -3.40 -2.18
N LEU A 153 0.97 -3.08 -2.70
CA LEU A 153 0.73 -1.86 -3.45
C LEU A 153 0.37 -0.72 -2.49
N ALA A 154 1.05 0.40 -2.63
CA ALA A 154 0.82 1.62 -1.89
C ALA A 154 0.74 2.83 -2.83
N SER A 155 0.17 3.92 -2.36
CA SER A 155 0.01 5.15 -3.15
C SER A 155 1.19 6.09 -2.95
N HIS A 156 1.75 6.62 -4.06
CA HIS A 156 2.68 7.76 -4.03
C HIS A 156 2.08 8.99 -4.69
N THR A 157 0.75 9.12 -4.65
CA THR A 157 -0.06 10.13 -5.34
C THR A 157 -0.09 9.94 -6.86
N TYR A 158 -0.84 10.76 -7.58
CA TYR A 158 -0.99 10.57 -9.02
C TYR A 158 0.21 11.08 -9.81
N SER A 159 0.65 12.32 -9.56
CA SER A 159 1.64 13.01 -10.39
C SER A 159 2.96 13.34 -9.69
N HIS A 160 3.14 12.94 -8.44
CA HIS A 160 4.27 13.32 -7.56
C HIS A 160 4.27 14.82 -7.22
N ALA A 161 3.08 15.43 -7.09
CA ALA A 161 2.97 16.84 -6.75
C ALA A 161 3.30 17.10 -5.27
N GLN A 162 3.81 18.30 -4.96
CA GLN A 162 3.99 18.73 -3.57
C GLN A 162 2.63 19.08 -2.96
N LEU A 163 2.00 18.10 -2.29
CA LEU A 163 0.62 18.14 -1.84
C LEU A 163 0.27 19.34 -0.94
N THR A 164 1.23 19.82 -0.14
CA THR A 164 1.03 20.96 0.77
C THR A 164 0.80 22.30 0.07
N LYS A 165 1.02 22.35 -1.25
CA LYS A 165 0.83 23.55 -2.09
C LYS A 165 -0.44 23.48 -2.94
N LEU A 166 -1.17 22.37 -2.91
CA LEU A 166 -2.35 22.16 -3.72
C LEU A 166 -3.60 22.72 -3.05
N ASP A 167 -4.53 23.18 -3.87
CA ASP A 167 -5.90 23.44 -3.43
C ASP A 167 -6.63 22.12 -3.11
N PRO A 168 -7.73 22.17 -2.37
CA PRO A 168 -8.43 20.95 -1.93
C PRO A 168 -8.92 20.05 -3.07
N VAL A 169 -9.34 20.63 -4.21
CA VAL A 169 -9.85 19.85 -5.36
C VAL A 169 -8.71 19.10 -6.04
N THR A 170 -7.59 19.78 -6.26
CA THR A 170 -6.40 19.17 -6.85
C THR A 170 -5.80 18.12 -5.93
N LEU A 171 -5.77 18.37 -4.60
CA LEU A 171 -5.31 17.40 -3.61
C LEU A 171 -6.18 16.13 -3.62
N ASP A 172 -7.50 16.28 -3.66
CA ASP A 172 -8.43 15.16 -3.79
C ASP A 172 -8.20 14.36 -5.06
N ALA A 173 -7.96 15.02 -6.18
CA ALA A 173 -7.68 14.39 -7.48
C ALA A 173 -6.36 13.58 -7.47
N GLU A 174 -5.32 14.06 -6.79
CA GLU A 174 -4.06 13.33 -6.62
C GLU A 174 -4.26 11.99 -5.89
N ILE A 175 -5.18 11.94 -4.94
CA ILE A 175 -5.48 10.73 -4.17
C ILE A 175 -6.45 9.83 -4.95
N SER A 176 -7.61 10.36 -5.35
CA SER A 176 -8.70 9.57 -5.95
C SER A 176 -8.28 8.89 -7.25
N ARG A 177 -7.55 9.60 -8.11
CA ARG A 177 -7.07 9.05 -9.39
C ARG A 177 -6.07 7.91 -9.19
N THR A 178 -5.23 7.98 -8.14
CA THR A 178 -4.30 6.90 -7.84
C THR A 178 -5.03 5.66 -7.32
N GLN A 179 -6.02 5.85 -6.43
CA GLN A 179 -6.88 4.76 -5.97
C GLN A 179 -7.56 4.06 -7.15
N GLU A 180 -8.14 4.85 -8.05
CA GLU A 180 -8.83 4.34 -9.24
C GLU A 180 -7.87 3.60 -10.19
N ALA A 181 -6.68 4.15 -10.47
CA ALA A 181 -5.69 3.53 -11.33
C ALA A 181 -5.24 2.17 -10.78
N CYS A 182 -4.95 2.10 -9.47
CA CYS A 182 -4.58 0.87 -8.80
C CYS A 182 -5.72 -0.16 -8.85
N PHE A 183 -6.95 0.27 -8.54
CA PHE A 183 -8.11 -0.63 -8.59
C PHE A 183 -8.36 -1.19 -9.99
N LYS A 184 -8.28 -0.39 -11.03
CA LYS A 184 -8.43 -0.83 -12.43
C LYS A 184 -7.38 -1.87 -12.81
N ALA A 185 -6.15 -1.73 -12.32
CA ALA A 185 -5.05 -2.61 -12.67
C ALA A 185 -5.01 -3.91 -11.85
N SER A 186 -5.32 -3.85 -10.55
CA SER A 186 -5.10 -4.95 -9.60
C SER A 186 -6.37 -5.45 -8.88
N GLY A 187 -7.51 -4.77 -9.06
CA GLY A 187 -8.75 -5.09 -8.32
C GLY A 187 -8.71 -4.71 -6.84
N THR A 188 -7.65 -4.03 -6.38
CA THR A 188 -7.52 -3.56 -5.00
C THR A 188 -7.15 -2.08 -4.95
N GLU A 189 -7.48 -1.42 -3.85
CA GLU A 189 -7.06 -0.05 -3.57
C GLU A 189 -5.94 -0.04 -2.54
N PRO A 190 -4.92 0.84 -2.67
CA PRO A 190 -3.93 1.04 -1.63
C PRO A 190 -4.56 1.43 -0.29
N THR A 191 -3.97 0.98 0.78
CA THR A 191 -4.34 1.38 2.15
C THR A 191 -3.23 2.20 2.83
N LEU A 192 -2.07 2.23 2.19
CA LEU A 192 -0.92 3.03 2.59
C LEU A 192 -0.67 4.11 1.56
N ILE A 193 -0.22 5.27 2.03
CA ILE A 193 0.19 6.39 1.18
C ILE A 193 1.47 7.03 1.71
N ARG A 194 2.37 7.37 0.81
CA ARG A 194 3.54 8.18 1.12
C ARG A 194 3.43 9.51 0.37
N PRO A 195 3.43 10.67 1.08
CA PRO A 195 3.41 11.95 0.40
C PRO A 195 4.76 12.20 -0.29
N PRO A 196 4.78 12.71 -1.53
CA PRO A 196 6.00 13.14 -2.19
C PRO A 196 6.81 14.08 -1.32
N TYR A 197 8.15 13.91 -1.32
CA TYR A 197 9.09 14.69 -0.51
C TYR A 197 8.88 14.56 1.02
N GLY A 198 8.05 13.64 1.49
CA GLY A 198 7.62 13.58 2.90
C GLY A 198 6.80 14.80 3.33
N ALA A 199 6.34 15.64 2.39
CA ALA A 199 5.70 16.92 2.67
C ALA A 199 4.26 16.74 3.17
N LYS A 200 3.99 17.20 4.38
CA LYS A 200 2.71 17.03 5.07
C LYS A 200 2.30 18.27 5.84
N ASN A 201 1.01 18.52 5.89
CA ASN A 201 0.34 19.45 6.79
C ASN A 201 -1.03 18.85 7.18
N ASP A 202 -1.82 19.57 7.97
CA ASP A 202 -3.10 19.04 8.46
C ASP A 202 -4.12 18.82 7.32
N ASN A 203 -4.12 19.65 6.28
CA ASN A 203 -4.98 19.46 5.11
C ASN A 203 -4.66 18.15 4.40
N VAL A 204 -3.37 17.84 4.19
CA VAL A 204 -2.92 16.59 3.58
C VAL A 204 -3.29 15.39 4.44
N LYS A 205 -3.05 15.46 5.77
CA LYS A 205 -3.42 14.38 6.70
C LYS A 205 -4.92 14.11 6.70
N ASN A 206 -5.74 15.19 6.76
CA ASN A 206 -7.20 15.09 6.75
C ASN A 206 -7.70 14.49 5.43
N ALA A 207 -7.10 14.87 4.29
CA ALA A 207 -7.41 14.28 3.00
C ALA A 207 -7.12 12.77 3.00
N PHE A 208 -5.93 12.34 3.44
CA PHE A 208 -5.59 10.92 3.54
C PHE A 208 -6.55 10.15 4.45
N HIS A 209 -6.87 10.73 5.60
CA HIS A 209 -7.80 10.13 6.56
C HIS A 209 -9.19 9.93 5.95
N SER A 210 -9.69 10.88 5.14
CA SER A 210 -11.01 10.76 4.49
C SER A 210 -11.10 9.59 3.49
N TYR A 211 -9.95 9.14 2.97
CA TYR A 211 -9.84 7.93 2.13
C TYR A 211 -9.48 6.67 2.93
N GLY A 212 -9.33 6.77 4.25
CA GLY A 212 -8.87 5.66 5.09
C GLY A 212 -7.43 5.23 4.82
N LEU A 213 -6.60 6.14 4.30
CA LEU A 213 -5.21 5.90 4.00
C LEU A 213 -4.32 6.15 5.23
N ASN A 214 -3.42 5.22 5.50
CA ASN A 214 -2.40 5.40 6.52
C ASN A 214 -1.14 6.01 5.87
N MET A 215 -0.72 7.16 6.40
CA MET A 215 0.49 7.83 5.91
C MET A 215 1.74 7.11 6.43
N ILE A 216 2.63 6.72 5.53
CA ILE A 216 3.90 6.06 5.84
C ILE A 216 5.07 6.95 5.37
N LEU A 217 6.01 7.20 6.27
CA LEU A 217 7.30 7.79 5.95
C LEU A 217 8.38 6.69 5.95
N TRP A 218 9.61 7.03 6.33
CA TRP A 218 10.74 6.11 6.37
C TRP A 218 11.64 6.37 7.59
N ASP A 219 12.37 5.35 8.00
CA ASP A 219 13.40 5.44 9.06
C ASP A 219 14.78 5.70 8.48
N GLY A 220 15.05 5.16 7.27
CA GLY A 220 16.27 5.33 6.51
C GLY A 220 16.00 5.83 5.10
N ASP A 221 16.75 6.85 4.68
CA ASP A 221 16.74 7.40 3.32
C ASP A 221 18.10 7.13 2.68
N THR A 222 18.11 6.23 1.72
CA THR A 222 19.37 5.83 1.06
C THR A 222 19.93 6.90 0.14
N GLU A 223 19.15 7.94 -0.16
CA GLU A 223 19.48 9.00 -1.13
C GLU A 223 19.92 8.44 -2.50
N ASP A 224 19.42 7.26 -2.88
CA ASP A 224 19.82 6.48 -4.05
C ASP A 224 19.72 7.27 -5.36
N TRP A 225 18.77 8.20 -5.47
CA TRP A 225 18.61 9.10 -6.59
C TRP A 225 19.84 9.97 -6.86
N ARG A 226 20.65 10.31 -5.82
CA ARG A 226 21.92 11.05 -5.96
C ARG A 226 23.00 10.23 -6.62
N TYR A 227 22.90 8.90 -6.55
CA TYR A 227 23.87 7.94 -7.04
C TYR A 227 23.42 7.27 -8.35
N SER A 228 22.26 7.61 -8.88
CA SER A 228 21.63 6.96 -10.04
C SER A 228 22.50 6.93 -11.29
N LYS A 229 23.40 7.91 -11.45
CA LYS A 229 24.32 8.02 -12.61
C LYS A 229 25.80 7.95 -12.20
N LYS A 230 26.13 7.56 -10.97
CA LYS A 230 27.52 7.44 -10.51
C LYS A 230 28.07 6.06 -10.86
N PRO A 231 29.36 5.95 -11.24
CA PRO A 231 29.96 4.65 -11.58
C PRO A 231 29.93 3.63 -10.44
N ASP A 232 30.09 4.09 -9.19
CA ASP A 232 30.04 3.32 -7.94
C ASP A 232 28.69 3.40 -7.24
N GLY A 233 27.66 3.92 -7.92
CA GLY A 233 26.37 4.22 -7.35
C GLY A 233 25.68 2.99 -6.75
N ALA A 234 25.73 1.85 -7.41
CA ALA A 234 25.13 0.62 -6.91
C ALA A 234 25.77 0.15 -5.59
N GLN A 235 27.12 0.23 -5.48
CA GLN A 235 27.80 -0.13 -4.24
C GLN A 235 27.45 0.84 -3.10
N THR A 236 27.35 2.13 -3.40
CA THR A 236 26.98 3.15 -2.41
C THR A 236 25.55 2.91 -1.92
N VAL A 237 24.59 2.67 -2.82
CA VAL A 237 23.21 2.36 -2.46
C VAL A 237 23.14 1.08 -1.62
N CYS A 238 23.86 0.02 -1.99
CA CYS A 238 23.96 -1.20 -1.19
C CYS A 238 24.42 -0.91 0.24
N ASN A 239 25.50 -0.14 0.41
CA ASN A 239 26.03 0.21 1.72
C ASN A 239 25.03 1.01 2.55
N ASN A 240 24.32 1.97 1.92
CA ASN A 240 23.30 2.80 2.58
C ASN A 240 22.11 1.93 3.03
N ILE A 241 21.59 1.04 2.19
CA ILE A 241 20.52 0.10 2.58
C ILE A 241 20.93 -0.72 3.80
N ILE A 242 22.15 -1.27 3.81
CA ILE A 242 22.65 -2.09 4.92
C ILE A 242 22.82 -1.25 6.19
N ALA A 243 23.34 -0.03 6.08
CA ALA A 243 23.48 0.87 7.20
C ALA A 243 22.14 1.22 7.82
N ASP A 244 21.15 1.56 6.99
CA ASP A 244 19.80 1.90 7.42
C ASP A 244 19.07 0.69 8.02
N ALA A 245 19.24 -0.51 7.46
CA ALA A 245 18.67 -1.73 8.02
C ALA A 245 19.21 -2.03 9.42
N LYS A 246 20.46 -1.68 9.69
CA LYS A 246 21.15 -1.88 10.97
C LYS A 246 21.03 -0.70 11.93
N ALA A 247 20.48 0.42 11.48
CA ALA A 247 20.29 1.60 12.32
C ALA A 247 19.35 1.30 13.51
N LYS A 248 19.41 2.14 14.55
CA LYS A 248 18.61 1.98 15.76
C LYS A 248 18.78 0.58 16.38
N SER A 249 17.69 -0.19 16.48
CA SER A 249 17.71 -1.57 17.01
C SER A 249 18.23 -2.61 16.00
N GLY A 250 18.35 -2.23 14.71
CA GLY A 250 18.63 -3.17 13.62
C GLY A 250 17.50 -4.18 13.37
N ASP A 251 16.28 -3.83 13.76
CA ASP A 251 15.08 -4.66 13.56
C ASP A 251 13.84 -3.75 13.46
N GLY A 252 13.13 -3.86 12.36
CA GLY A 252 11.88 -3.15 12.16
C GLY A 252 11.99 -1.78 11.46
N ASN A 253 13.05 -1.51 10.71
CA ASN A 253 13.21 -0.26 9.98
C ASN A 253 12.49 -0.28 8.62
N ILE A 254 11.94 0.88 8.22
CA ILE A 254 11.38 1.15 6.89
C ILE A 254 12.42 1.95 6.11
N ILE A 255 12.86 1.43 4.97
CA ILE A 255 13.91 2.02 4.14
C ILE A 255 13.33 2.49 2.81
N LEU A 256 13.70 3.70 2.41
CA LEU A 256 13.32 4.31 1.14
C LEU A 256 14.41 4.09 0.08
N ILE A 257 13.98 3.55 -1.07
CA ILE A 257 14.70 3.58 -2.35
C ILE A 257 13.71 3.89 -3.48
N HIS A 258 14.19 3.99 -4.72
CA HIS A 258 13.34 4.22 -5.91
C HIS A 258 13.59 3.12 -6.95
N ASP A 259 12.54 2.54 -7.52
CA ASP A 259 12.65 1.49 -8.54
C ASP A 259 12.71 2.02 -9.99
N ILE A 260 13.05 3.28 -10.13
CA ILE A 260 13.22 3.96 -11.43
C ILE A 260 14.70 4.18 -11.82
N HIS A 261 15.63 3.72 -11.00
CA HIS A 261 17.06 3.89 -11.22
C HIS A 261 17.81 2.54 -11.22
N GLU A 262 18.64 2.33 -12.23
CA GLU A 262 19.42 1.07 -12.39
C GLU A 262 20.34 0.81 -11.18
N ASN A 263 21.07 1.84 -10.71
CA ASN A 263 21.96 1.71 -9.57
C ASN A 263 21.20 1.42 -8.26
N SER A 264 19.94 1.87 -8.12
CA SER A 264 19.10 1.56 -6.96
C SER A 264 18.80 0.06 -6.92
N ILE A 265 18.41 -0.52 -8.05
CA ILE A 265 18.07 -1.95 -8.12
C ILE A 265 19.32 -2.82 -8.02
N ALA A 266 20.42 -2.45 -8.68
CA ALA A 266 21.67 -3.19 -8.53
C ALA A 266 22.19 -3.17 -7.08
N GLY A 267 22.10 -2.02 -6.40
CA GLY A 267 22.45 -1.89 -4.98
C GLY A 267 21.52 -2.68 -4.07
N LEU A 268 20.21 -2.69 -4.36
CA LEU A 268 19.22 -3.51 -3.67
C LEU A 268 19.58 -5.00 -3.75
N GLU A 269 19.85 -5.52 -4.94
CA GLU A 269 20.21 -6.93 -5.12
C GLU A 269 21.42 -7.35 -4.27
N MET A 270 22.43 -6.49 -4.20
CA MET A 270 23.62 -6.70 -3.37
C MET A 270 23.29 -6.64 -1.86
N ALA A 271 22.46 -5.69 -1.45
CA ALA A 271 22.07 -5.53 -0.05
C ALA A 271 21.20 -6.69 0.44
N LEU A 272 20.27 -7.16 -0.38
CA LEU A 272 19.43 -8.32 -0.04
C LEU A 272 20.26 -9.58 0.18
N ASP A 273 21.29 -9.82 -0.66
CA ASP A 273 22.21 -10.96 -0.48
C ASP A 273 22.95 -10.90 0.86
N GLN A 274 23.46 -9.74 1.25
CA GLN A 274 24.16 -9.59 2.52
C GLN A 274 23.23 -9.69 3.72
N LEU A 275 22.12 -8.97 3.72
CA LEU A 275 21.16 -8.96 4.83
C LEU A 275 20.49 -10.33 5.03
N SER A 276 20.26 -11.09 3.96
CA SER A 276 19.73 -12.46 4.07
C SER A 276 20.67 -13.40 4.82
N LYS A 277 21.99 -13.29 4.59
CA LYS A 277 23.02 -14.05 5.31
C LYS A 277 23.10 -13.68 6.79
N GLU A 278 22.67 -12.46 7.14
CA GLU A 278 22.58 -11.98 8.52
C GLU A 278 21.23 -12.31 9.19
N GLY A 279 20.37 -13.06 8.52
CA GLY A 279 19.12 -13.58 9.05
C GLY A 279 17.93 -12.62 8.95
N TYR A 280 18.03 -11.54 8.17
CA TYR A 280 16.90 -10.65 7.94
C TYR A 280 15.82 -11.30 7.07
N GLN A 281 14.57 -10.98 7.39
CA GLN A 281 13.41 -11.17 6.52
C GLN A 281 13.04 -9.84 5.88
N PHE A 282 12.74 -9.88 4.60
CA PHE A 282 12.24 -8.74 3.83
C PHE A 282 10.73 -8.81 3.80
N VAL A 283 10.07 -7.89 4.47
CA VAL A 283 8.62 -7.91 4.69
C VAL A 283 7.97 -6.66 4.11
N THR A 284 6.65 -6.71 3.91
CA THR A 284 5.88 -5.50 3.57
C THR A 284 5.79 -4.55 4.76
N VAL A 285 5.46 -3.28 4.52
CA VAL A 285 5.22 -2.31 5.60
C VAL A 285 4.08 -2.78 6.50
N SER A 286 2.99 -3.31 5.92
CA SER A 286 1.87 -3.84 6.71
C SER A 286 2.28 -5.00 7.61
N ASP A 287 3.10 -5.93 7.12
CA ASP A 287 3.63 -7.02 7.94
C ASP A 287 4.57 -6.49 9.03
N LEU A 288 5.44 -5.53 8.71
CA LEU A 288 6.33 -4.92 9.69
C LEU A 288 5.56 -4.28 10.85
N ILE A 289 4.56 -3.45 10.52
CA ILE A 289 3.70 -2.79 11.52
C ILE A 289 2.97 -3.82 12.38
N LYS A 290 2.47 -4.89 11.77
CA LYS A 290 1.76 -5.97 12.46
C LYS A 290 2.63 -6.68 13.50
N TYR A 291 3.88 -6.97 13.18
CA TYR A 291 4.74 -7.80 14.02
C TYR A 291 5.70 -7.01 14.92
N LYS A 292 6.09 -5.79 14.54
CA LYS A 292 7.06 -4.94 15.27
C LYS A 292 6.46 -3.69 15.89
N GLY A 293 5.21 -3.33 15.54
CA GLY A 293 4.47 -2.28 16.24
C GLY A 293 5.01 -0.86 16.00
N HIS A 294 5.20 -0.46 14.75
CA HIS A 294 5.56 0.92 14.41
C HIS A 294 4.43 1.90 14.80
N SER A 295 4.56 2.56 15.95
CA SER A 295 3.55 3.49 16.50
C SER A 295 3.60 4.89 15.88
N GLU A 296 4.68 5.25 15.18
CA GLU A 296 4.91 6.60 14.65
C GLU A 296 4.10 6.92 13.36
N TYR A 297 3.42 5.93 12.80
CA TYR A 297 2.70 6.02 11.53
C TYR A 297 1.18 5.86 11.66
N ARG A 298 0.65 6.17 12.86
CA ARG A 298 -0.80 6.16 13.12
C ARG A 298 -1.41 7.55 13.04
#